data_8f7cc44bdf31e8258de306af223a61cc
#
_entry.id   8f7cc44bdf31e8258de306af223a61cc
#
_cell.length_a   1.000
_cell.length_b   1.000
_cell.length_c   1.000
_cell.angle_alpha   90.00
_cell.angle_beta   90.00
_cell.angle_gamma   90.00
#
_symmetry.space_group_name_H-M   'P 1'
#
loop_
_entity.id
_entity.type
_entity.pdbx_description
1 polymer ?
#
loop_
_entity_poly.entity_id
_entity_poly.type
_entity_poly.pdbx_seq_one_letter_code
_entity_poly.pdbx_strand_id
1 'polypeptide(L)'
;VIYCGDKPAQKNIGRGFIALLLTRSNYDVTFVTQSKTKISQLQLRNEYPVNIANQANNQMIVRNVTAISTQDKYAIASQIATANLITTAVGVANLPNIAPKIALGIRLRKLMNNTDPLHIIACENTTNSSSKLKKYVYKYLPKEMHQYTSRFIAFPNTAVDRIVPTIHHEDPLE
;
A
#
# COMPACT_ATOMS: atom_id res chain seq x y z
N VAL A 1 -2.55 -4.53 1.33
CA VAL A 1 -1.98 -4.02 0.05
C VAL A 1 -1.29 -2.69 0.31
N ILE A 2 -0.06 -2.51 -0.18
CA ILE A 2 0.71 -1.27 -0.04
C ILE A 2 1.00 -0.69 -1.43
N TYR A 3 0.48 0.48 -1.72
CA TYR A 3 0.89 1.27 -2.89
C TYR A 3 2.19 2.02 -2.56
N CYS A 4 3.27 1.69 -3.24
CA CYS A 4 4.60 2.24 -2.99
C CYS A 4 5.11 3.03 -4.19
N GLY A 5 5.46 4.30 -3.98
CA GLY A 5 6.10 5.14 -4.99
C GLY A 5 7.59 4.82 -5.16
N ASP A 6 8.19 5.36 -6.22
CA ASP A 6 9.59 5.07 -6.57
C ASP A 6 10.59 6.08 -6.00
N LYS A 7 10.12 7.21 -5.47
CA LYS A 7 11.00 8.19 -4.80
C LYS A 7 11.56 7.63 -3.49
N PRO A 8 12.81 7.92 -3.09
CA PRO A 8 13.45 7.33 -1.91
C PRO A 8 12.61 7.42 -0.63
N ALA A 9 12.09 8.58 -0.28
CA ALA A 9 11.26 8.76 0.90
C ALA A 9 9.98 7.88 0.89
N GLN A 10 9.34 7.72 -0.28
CA GLN A 10 8.15 6.89 -0.43
C GLN A 10 8.45 5.38 -0.29
N LYS A 11 9.59 4.93 -0.85
CA LYS A 11 10.06 3.55 -0.70
C LYS A 11 10.31 3.23 0.76
N ASN A 12 10.99 4.11 1.46
CA ASN A 12 11.41 3.90 2.84
C ASN A 12 10.23 3.87 3.80
N ILE A 13 9.20 4.71 3.60
CA ILE A 13 7.96 4.64 4.39
C ILE A 13 7.20 3.35 4.09
N GLY A 14 6.94 3.04 2.83
CA GLY A 14 6.13 1.87 2.45
C GLY A 14 6.81 0.55 2.80
N ARG A 15 8.05 0.34 2.36
CA ARG A 15 8.81 -0.91 2.58
C ARG A 15 9.53 -0.95 3.91
N GLY A 16 10.24 0.11 4.26
CA GLY A 16 11.11 0.13 5.44
C GLY A 16 10.37 0.27 6.76
N PHE A 17 9.17 0.86 6.77
CA PHE A 17 8.42 1.09 7.99
C PHE A 17 7.09 0.34 8.02
N ILE A 18 6.16 0.65 7.11
CA ILE A 18 4.79 0.12 7.15
C ILE A 18 4.78 -1.39 6.96
N ALA A 19 5.48 -1.91 5.96
CA ALA A 19 5.50 -3.35 5.70
C ALA A 19 6.16 -4.13 6.83
N LEU A 20 7.24 -3.59 7.43
CA LEU A 20 7.88 -4.19 8.60
C LEU A 20 6.90 -4.33 9.78
N LEU A 21 6.10 -3.30 10.05
CA LEU A 21 5.09 -3.36 11.12
C LEU A 21 3.98 -4.38 10.80
N LEU A 22 3.48 -4.37 9.57
CA LEU A 22 2.40 -5.25 9.15
C LEU A 22 2.81 -6.73 9.18
N THR A 23 3.99 -7.06 8.65
CA THR A 23 4.46 -8.46 8.66
C THR A 23 4.76 -8.96 10.07
N ARG A 24 5.21 -8.09 10.98
CA ARG A 24 5.34 -8.41 12.41
C ARG A 24 3.99 -8.62 13.10
N SER A 25 2.92 -8.09 12.53
CA SER A 25 1.53 -8.28 12.97
C SER A 25 0.84 -9.41 12.20
N ASN A 26 1.61 -10.31 11.57
CA ASN A 26 1.15 -11.47 10.80
C ASN A 26 0.26 -11.13 9.59
N TYR A 27 0.48 -9.97 8.96
CA TYR A 27 -0.14 -9.66 7.68
C TYR A 27 0.73 -10.15 6.52
N ASP A 28 0.10 -10.75 5.53
CA ASP A 28 0.70 -10.92 4.20
C ASP A 28 0.65 -9.60 3.45
N VAL A 29 1.77 -9.20 2.86
CA VAL A 29 1.90 -7.89 2.23
C VAL A 29 2.07 -8.00 0.73
N THR A 30 1.18 -7.39 -0.04
CA THR A 30 1.32 -7.22 -1.49
C THR A 30 1.67 -5.78 -1.82
N PHE A 31 2.84 -5.55 -2.40
CA PHE A 31 3.21 -4.24 -2.91
C PHE A 31 2.63 -4.00 -4.31
N VAL A 32 2.22 -2.76 -4.57
CA VAL A 32 1.84 -2.28 -5.90
C VAL A 32 2.89 -1.27 -6.35
N THR A 33 3.72 -1.62 -7.34
CA THR A 33 4.86 -0.80 -7.78
C THR A 33 5.03 -0.82 -9.31
N GLN A 34 5.75 0.16 -9.85
CA GLN A 34 6.09 0.23 -11.29
C GLN A 34 7.37 -0.54 -11.64
N SER A 35 8.24 -0.78 -10.66
CA SER A 35 9.56 -1.38 -10.87
C SER A 35 9.47 -2.87 -11.17
N LYS A 36 9.70 -3.25 -12.43
CA LYS A 36 9.73 -4.65 -12.87
C LYS A 36 10.75 -5.48 -12.09
N THR A 37 11.94 -4.93 -11.84
CA THR A 37 13.00 -5.60 -11.09
C THR A 37 12.54 -5.95 -9.67
N LYS A 38 11.91 -4.99 -8.97
CA LYS A 38 11.38 -5.23 -7.62
C LYS A 38 10.25 -6.26 -7.60
N ILE A 39 9.36 -6.22 -8.60
CA ILE A 39 8.29 -7.20 -8.73
C ILE A 39 8.89 -8.59 -8.84
N SER A 40 9.80 -8.83 -9.79
CA SER A 40 10.44 -10.13 -10.00
C SER A 40 11.18 -10.61 -8.74
N GLN A 41 11.93 -9.73 -8.09
CA GLN A 41 12.69 -10.10 -6.89
C GLN A 41 11.80 -10.41 -5.70
N LEU A 42 10.74 -9.62 -5.45
CA LEU A 42 9.81 -9.89 -4.36
C LEU A 42 8.97 -11.14 -4.59
N GLN A 43 8.62 -11.44 -5.85
CA GLN A 43 7.94 -12.67 -6.20
C GLN A 43 8.83 -13.91 -6.04
N LEU A 44 10.14 -13.76 -6.30
CA LEU A 44 11.11 -14.86 -6.17
C LEU A 44 11.53 -15.10 -4.71
N ARG A 45 11.86 -14.03 -3.99
CA ARG A 45 12.44 -14.13 -2.63
C ARG A 45 11.38 -14.21 -1.54
N ASN A 46 10.20 -13.59 -1.75
CA ASN A 46 9.15 -13.40 -0.76
C ASN A 46 9.61 -12.70 0.55
N GLU A 47 10.80 -12.13 0.53
CA GLU A 47 11.40 -11.42 1.65
C GLU A 47 12.42 -10.35 1.18
N TYR A 48 12.75 -9.42 2.07
CA TYR A 48 13.82 -8.45 1.86
C TYR A 48 14.35 -7.92 3.20
N PRO A 49 15.62 -7.45 3.24
CA PRO A 49 16.21 -6.85 4.41
C PRO A 49 15.76 -5.40 4.62
N VAL A 50 15.68 -4.98 5.88
CA VAL A 50 15.51 -3.60 6.31
C VAL A 50 16.59 -3.26 7.33
N ASN A 51 17.42 -2.28 7.03
CA ASN A 51 18.44 -1.80 7.93
C ASN A 51 17.85 -0.73 8.87
N ILE A 52 18.09 -0.89 10.17
CA ILE A 52 17.65 0.09 11.17
C ILE A 52 18.78 1.11 11.36
N ALA A 53 18.50 2.37 11.02
CA ALA A 53 19.41 3.47 11.31
C ALA A 53 19.68 3.54 12.83
N ASN A 54 20.92 3.80 13.21
CA ASN A 54 21.44 3.92 14.58
C ASN A 54 21.83 2.60 15.29
N GLN A 55 21.79 1.46 14.64
CA GLN A 55 22.36 0.23 15.18
C GLN A 55 23.24 -0.43 14.11
N ALA A 56 24.54 -0.31 14.23
CA ALA A 56 25.48 -1.04 13.39
C ALA A 56 25.13 -2.54 13.47
N ASN A 57 24.87 -3.16 12.32
CA ASN A 57 24.53 -4.59 12.17
C ASN A 57 23.11 -5.03 12.60
N ASN A 58 22.13 -4.15 12.76
CA ASN A 58 20.75 -4.59 13.03
C ASN A 58 19.91 -4.58 11.76
N GLN A 59 20.01 -5.67 11.01
CA GLN A 59 19.19 -5.94 9.84
C GLN A 59 17.98 -6.78 10.22
N MET A 60 16.80 -6.35 9.79
CA MET A 60 15.55 -7.10 9.96
C MET A 60 15.08 -7.65 8.64
N ILE A 61 14.68 -8.92 8.60
CA ILE A 61 14.10 -9.53 7.41
C ILE A 61 12.59 -9.40 7.46
N VAL A 62 12.04 -8.76 6.44
CA VAL A 62 10.59 -8.65 6.20
C VAL A 62 10.17 -9.81 5.31
N ARG A 63 9.29 -10.69 5.80
CA ARG A 63 8.82 -11.91 5.13
C ARG A 63 7.36 -11.82 4.75
N ASN A 64 6.86 -12.82 4.00
CA ASN A 64 5.47 -12.90 3.54
C ASN A 64 5.08 -11.69 2.69
N VAL A 65 5.96 -11.35 1.76
CA VAL A 65 5.79 -10.21 0.87
C VAL A 65 5.83 -10.64 -0.59
N THR A 66 5.01 -10.00 -1.39
CA THR A 66 5.03 -10.13 -2.85
C THR A 66 4.79 -8.78 -3.50
N ALA A 67 4.83 -8.72 -4.82
CA ALA A 67 4.55 -7.49 -5.55
C ALA A 67 3.79 -7.74 -6.84
N ILE A 68 2.99 -6.76 -7.23
CA ILE A 68 2.26 -6.71 -8.50
C ILE A 68 2.50 -5.37 -9.20
N SER A 69 2.34 -5.38 -10.52
CA SER A 69 2.52 -4.18 -11.32
C SER A 69 1.38 -3.19 -11.13
N THR A 70 1.70 -1.89 -11.07
CA THR A 70 0.69 -0.83 -11.15
C THR A 70 -0.11 -0.85 -12.45
N GLN A 71 0.38 -1.51 -13.50
CA GLN A 71 -0.32 -1.62 -14.78
C GLN A 71 -1.39 -2.72 -14.77
N ASP A 72 -1.29 -3.70 -13.88
CA ASP A 72 -2.24 -4.80 -13.77
C ASP A 72 -3.42 -4.41 -12.86
N LYS A 73 -4.39 -3.73 -13.45
CA LYS A 73 -5.58 -3.27 -12.73
C LYS A 73 -6.44 -4.42 -12.19
N TYR A 74 -6.40 -5.59 -12.82
CA TYR A 74 -7.20 -6.75 -12.40
C TYR A 74 -6.55 -7.49 -11.22
N ALA A 75 -5.23 -7.71 -11.27
CA ALA A 75 -4.51 -8.25 -10.12
C ALA A 75 -4.65 -7.33 -8.89
N ILE A 76 -4.55 -6.01 -9.09
CA ILE A 76 -4.77 -5.03 -8.01
C ILE A 76 -6.19 -5.13 -7.45
N ALA A 77 -7.22 -5.18 -8.31
CA ALA A 77 -8.61 -5.27 -7.86
C ALA A 77 -8.87 -6.57 -7.08
N SER A 78 -8.29 -7.70 -7.53
CA SER A 78 -8.38 -8.99 -6.85
C SER A 78 -7.76 -8.92 -5.45
N GLN A 79 -6.57 -8.36 -5.31
CA GLN A 79 -5.93 -8.17 -4.01
C GLN A 79 -6.73 -7.26 -3.06
N ILE A 80 -7.34 -6.20 -3.58
CA ILE A 80 -8.19 -5.30 -2.78
C ILE A 80 -9.48 -5.99 -2.36
N ALA A 81 -10.02 -6.87 -3.18
CA ALA A 81 -11.30 -7.56 -2.90
C ALA A 81 -11.24 -8.41 -1.64
N THR A 82 -10.08 -8.92 -1.27
CA THR A 82 -9.85 -9.76 -0.08
C THR A 82 -9.04 -9.06 1.03
N ALA A 83 -8.52 -7.87 0.78
CA ALA A 83 -7.67 -7.15 1.74
C ALA A 83 -8.45 -6.69 2.98
N ASN A 84 -7.76 -6.63 4.12
CA ASN A 84 -8.22 -5.98 5.35
C ASN A 84 -7.70 -4.54 5.47
N LEU A 85 -6.55 -4.28 4.84
CA LEU A 85 -5.87 -2.99 4.92
C LEU A 85 -5.25 -2.61 3.57
N ILE A 86 -5.43 -1.35 3.18
CA ILE A 86 -4.70 -0.70 2.10
C ILE A 86 -3.94 0.49 2.68
N THR A 87 -2.65 0.60 2.37
CA THR A 87 -1.87 1.80 2.69
C THR A 87 -1.27 2.41 1.42
N THR A 88 -1.00 3.70 1.44
CA THR A 88 -0.33 4.38 0.33
C THR A 88 0.89 5.16 0.82
N ALA A 89 1.96 5.11 0.05
CA ALA A 89 3.16 5.92 0.19
C ALA A 89 3.66 6.27 -1.22
N VAL A 90 2.82 6.99 -1.97
CA VAL A 90 3.04 7.29 -3.40
C VAL A 90 3.30 8.77 -3.67
N GLY A 91 3.13 9.59 -2.66
CA GLY A 91 3.09 11.06 -2.79
C GLY A 91 1.68 11.57 -3.11
N VAL A 92 1.29 12.67 -2.47
CA VAL A 92 -0.07 13.25 -2.54
C VAL A 92 -0.55 13.47 -3.97
N ALA A 93 0.34 13.92 -4.86
CA ALA A 93 0.03 14.17 -6.27
C ALA A 93 -0.39 12.90 -7.03
N ASN A 94 -0.02 11.70 -6.54
CA ASN A 94 -0.35 10.43 -7.17
C ASN A 94 -1.64 9.79 -6.63
N LEU A 95 -2.25 10.31 -5.58
CA LEU A 95 -3.50 9.80 -5.04
C LEU A 95 -4.64 9.73 -6.08
N PRO A 96 -4.83 10.73 -6.96
CA PRO A 96 -5.82 10.62 -8.03
C PRO A 96 -5.59 9.45 -8.99
N ASN A 97 -4.31 9.08 -9.24
CA ASN A 97 -3.94 8.04 -10.21
C ASN A 97 -4.19 6.62 -9.69
N ILE A 98 -4.17 6.41 -8.36
CA ILE A 98 -4.45 5.11 -7.74
C ILE A 98 -5.93 4.93 -7.43
N ALA A 99 -6.69 6.01 -7.27
CA ALA A 99 -8.11 5.99 -6.89
C ALA A 99 -9.01 5.13 -7.80
N PRO A 100 -8.88 5.16 -9.15
CA PRO A 100 -9.69 4.30 -10.03
C PRO A 100 -9.47 2.81 -9.77
N LYS A 101 -8.22 2.40 -9.47
CA LYS A 101 -7.86 1.01 -9.18
C LYS A 101 -8.44 0.55 -7.85
N ILE A 102 -8.38 1.42 -6.84
CA ILE A 102 -9.02 1.17 -5.54
C ILE A 102 -10.53 1.03 -5.70
N ALA A 103 -11.17 1.92 -6.46
CA ALA A 103 -12.60 1.85 -6.73
C ALA A 103 -12.99 0.54 -7.45
N LEU A 104 -12.18 0.08 -8.41
CA LEU A 104 -12.39 -1.21 -9.08
C LEU A 104 -12.33 -2.38 -8.09
N GLY A 105 -11.36 -2.40 -7.18
CA GLY A 105 -11.25 -3.41 -6.13
C GLY A 105 -12.43 -3.39 -5.16
N ILE A 106 -12.92 -2.21 -4.78
CA ILE A 106 -14.12 -2.06 -3.94
C ILE A 106 -15.37 -2.63 -4.66
N ARG A 107 -15.50 -2.38 -5.96
CA ARG A 107 -16.60 -2.96 -6.75
C ARG A 107 -16.51 -4.49 -6.78
N LEU A 108 -15.33 -5.06 -7.00
CA LEU A 108 -15.12 -6.50 -6.99
C LEU A 108 -15.42 -7.09 -5.60
N ARG A 109 -15.01 -6.41 -4.53
CA ARG A 109 -15.32 -6.80 -3.14
C ARG A 109 -16.84 -6.94 -2.90
N LYS A 110 -17.65 -5.97 -3.37
CA LYS A 110 -19.10 -6.06 -3.30
C LYS A 110 -19.67 -7.22 -4.12
N LEU A 111 -19.15 -7.43 -5.35
CA LEU A 111 -19.56 -8.55 -6.20
C LEU A 111 -19.30 -9.92 -5.54
N MET A 112 -18.23 -10.02 -4.75
CA MET A 112 -17.90 -11.21 -3.96
C MET A 112 -18.68 -11.31 -2.64
N ASN A 113 -19.62 -10.40 -2.38
CA ASN A 113 -20.38 -10.29 -1.12
C ASN A 113 -19.47 -10.19 0.13
N ASN A 114 -18.26 -9.69 -0.02
CA ASN A 114 -17.35 -9.51 1.10
C ASN A 114 -17.78 -8.30 1.95
N THR A 115 -18.17 -8.52 3.17
CA THR A 115 -18.61 -7.52 4.15
C THR A 115 -17.60 -7.29 5.27
N ASP A 116 -16.43 -7.92 5.21
CA ASP A 116 -15.38 -7.67 6.18
C ASP A 116 -14.91 -6.22 6.13
N PRO A 117 -14.53 -5.61 7.25
CA PRO A 117 -14.03 -4.25 7.27
C PRO A 117 -12.77 -4.08 6.43
N LEU A 118 -12.71 -3.02 5.61
CA LEU A 118 -11.51 -2.61 4.90
C LEU A 118 -11.10 -1.20 5.36
N HIS A 119 -9.85 -1.06 5.79
CA HIS A 119 -9.28 0.23 6.14
C HIS A 119 -8.34 0.71 5.02
N ILE A 120 -8.50 1.95 4.57
CA ILE A 120 -7.68 2.57 3.54
C ILE A 120 -6.98 3.80 4.13
N ILE A 121 -5.67 3.71 4.32
CA ILE A 121 -4.86 4.70 5.00
C ILE A 121 -3.84 5.32 4.03
N ALA A 122 -3.97 6.61 3.78
CA ALA A 122 -2.97 7.33 2.98
C ALA A 122 -1.86 7.85 3.91
N CYS A 123 -0.70 7.16 3.88
CA CYS A 123 0.50 7.47 4.65
C CYS A 123 1.37 8.48 3.90
N GLU A 124 0.80 9.63 3.61
CA GLU A 124 1.46 10.71 2.88
C GLU A 124 1.86 11.84 3.84
N ASN A 125 2.91 12.57 3.49
CA ASN A 125 3.37 13.70 4.31
C ASN A 125 2.48 14.94 4.11
N THR A 126 1.19 14.81 4.49
CA THR A 126 0.23 15.91 4.52
C THR A 126 -0.99 15.56 5.38
N THR A 127 -1.64 16.56 5.90
CA THR A 127 -2.87 16.40 6.69
C THR A 127 -4.04 15.93 5.82
N ASN A 128 -4.93 15.13 6.41
CA ASN A 128 -6.18 14.67 5.79
C ASN A 128 -5.98 13.89 4.47
N SER A 129 -4.86 13.18 4.31
CA SER A 129 -4.54 12.44 3.08
C SER A 129 -5.55 11.35 2.76
N SER A 130 -6.02 10.61 3.77
CA SER A 130 -7.05 9.56 3.57
C SER A 130 -8.40 10.17 3.19
N SER A 131 -8.76 11.33 3.76
CA SER A 131 -9.96 12.06 3.35
C SER A 131 -9.87 12.56 1.90
N LYS A 132 -8.69 12.99 1.45
CA LYS A 132 -8.45 13.36 0.05
C LYS A 132 -8.58 12.14 -0.85
N LEU A 133 -7.95 11.02 -0.49
CA LEU A 133 -8.05 9.77 -1.24
C LEU A 133 -9.50 9.28 -1.32
N LYS A 134 -10.26 9.32 -0.21
CA LYS A 134 -11.69 9.01 -0.21
C LYS A 134 -12.46 9.78 -1.27
N LYS A 135 -12.27 11.11 -1.32
CA LYS A 135 -12.93 11.96 -2.34
C LYS A 135 -12.62 11.51 -3.76
N TYR A 136 -11.36 11.14 -4.05
CA TYR A 136 -10.97 10.63 -5.37
C TYR A 136 -11.60 9.27 -5.66
N VAL A 137 -11.58 8.33 -4.71
CA VAL A 137 -12.17 7.00 -4.88
C VAL A 137 -13.67 7.10 -5.15
N TYR A 138 -14.40 7.92 -4.40
CA TYR A 138 -15.85 8.10 -4.57
C TYR A 138 -16.23 8.68 -5.95
N LYS A 139 -15.35 9.41 -6.63
CA LYS A 139 -15.59 9.85 -8.02
C LYS A 139 -15.69 8.71 -9.03
N TYR A 140 -15.07 7.57 -8.73
CA TYR A 140 -15.05 6.38 -9.60
C TYR A 140 -16.01 5.27 -9.11
N LEU A 141 -16.73 5.49 -8.02
CA LEU A 141 -17.74 4.59 -7.51
C LEU A 141 -19.14 5.05 -7.98
N PRO A 142 -19.93 4.15 -8.59
CA PRO A 142 -21.33 4.43 -8.86
C PRO A 142 -22.11 4.74 -7.57
N LYS A 143 -23.18 5.53 -7.66
CA LYS A 143 -23.96 5.96 -6.47
C LYS A 143 -24.49 4.79 -5.64
N GLU A 144 -24.91 3.71 -6.29
CA GLU A 144 -25.39 2.47 -5.65
C GLU A 144 -24.31 1.73 -4.83
N MET A 145 -23.05 2.11 -5.01
CA MET A 145 -21.92 1.58 -4.21
C MET A 145 -21.68 2.37 -2.92
N HIS A 146 -22.22 3.57 -2.81
CA HIS A 146 -21.87 4.48 -1.72
C HIS A 146 -22.33 3.93 -0.36
N GLN A 147 -23.51 3.30 -0.28
CA GLN A 147 -24.00 2.70 0.95
C GLN A 147 -23.12 1.54 1.42
N TYR A 148 -22.76 0.63 0.51
CA TYR A 148 -21.82 -0.45 0.80
C TYR A 148 -20.46 0.10 1.27
N THR A 149 -19.91 1.05 0.52
CA THR A 149 -18.61 1.65 0.82
C THR A 149 -18.60 2.35 2.17
N SER A 150 -19.63 3.12 2.49
CA SER A 150 -19.71 3.83 3.78
C SER A 150 -19.87 2.88 4.98
N ARG A 151 -20.48 1.70 4.77
CA ARG A 151 -20.72 0.73 5.83
C ARG A 151 -19.49 -0.14 6.12
N PHE A 152 -18.75 -0.56 5.12
CA PHE A 152 -17.71 -1.57 5.25
C PHE A 152 -16.28 -1.04 5.00
N ILE A 153 -16.13 0.20 4.51
CA ILE A 153 -14.81 0.75 4.14
C ILE A 153 -14.55 2.08 4.84
N ALA A 154 -13.50 2.11 5.63
CA ALA A 154 -13.07 3.30 6.35
C ALA A 154 -11.84 3.94 5.70
N PHE A 155 -11.75 5.27 5.82
CA PHE A 155 -10.60 6.07 5.37
C PHE A 155 -10.06 6.89 6.56
N PRO A 156 -9.47 6.25 7.59
CA PRO A 156 -8.97 6.95 8.75
C PRO A 156 -7.79 7.85 8.38
N ASN A 157 -7.81 9.09 8.84
CA ASN A 157 -6.65 9.97 8.71
C ASN A 157 -5.62 9.59 9.76
N THR A 158 -4.37 9.52 9.36
CA THR A 158 -3.22 9.25 10.21
C THR A 158 -2.12 10.26 9.90
N ALA A 159 -1.26 10.51 10.85
CA ALA A 159 0.04 11.14 10.64
C ALA A 159 1.10 10.05 10.72
N VAL A 160 1.87 9.88 9.64
CA VAL A 160 3.05 9.03 9.63
C VAL A 160 4.25 9.96 9.59
N ASP A 161 4.91 10.08 10.74
CA ASP A 161 6.12 10.88 10.90
C ASP A 161 7.28 9.98 11.31
N ARG A 162 8.15 9.65 10.35
CA ARG A 162 9.38 8.92 10.59
C ARG A 162 10.49 9.47 9.72
N ILE A 163 11.57 9.83 10.33
CA ILE A 163 12.80 10.20 9.64
C ILE A 163 13.42 8.91 9.09
N VAL A 164 13.54 8.83 7.77
CA VAL A 164 14.19 7.71 7.09
C VAL A 164 15.34 8.28 6.26
N PRO A 165 16.60 7.98 6.62
CA PRO A 165 17.75 8.46 5.88
C PRO A 165 17.74 7.88 4.45
N THR A 166 18.19 8.67 3.49
CA THR A 166 18.40 8.21 2.13
C THR A 166 19.75 7.52 2.05
N ILE A 167 19.74 6.21 1.91
CA ILE A 167 20.95 5.39 1.70
C ILE A 167 20.78 4.72 0.33
N HIS A 168 21.87 4.64 -0.43
CA HIS A 168 21.92 3.88 -1.67
C HIS A 168 22.51 2.49 -1.39
N HIS A 169 21.75 1.47 -1.74
CA HIS A 169 22.15 0.07 -1.61
C HIS A 169 22.31 -0.57 -2.99
N GLU A 170 23.19 -1.53 -3.12
CA GLU A 170 23.37 -2.29 -4.37
C GLU A 170 22.18 -3.22 -4.63
N ASP A 171 21.60 -3.82 -3.58
CA ASP A 171 20.38 -4.61 -3.70
C ASP A 171 19.16 -3.69 -3.88
N PRO A 172 18.39 -3.81 -5.00
CA PRO A 172 17.21 -2.98 -5.26
C PRO A 172 16.09 -3.15 -4.20
N LEU A 173 16.14 -4.21 -3.40
CA LEU A 173 15.17 -4.48 -2.33
C LEU A 173 15.59 -3.91 -0.97
N GLU A 174 16.83 -3.55 -0.80
CA GLU A 174 17.36 -2.95 0.43
C GLU A 174 17.07 -1.47 0.64
#